data_bede2d1aa8e06cae9f1c265ba043d096
#
_entry.id   bede2d1aa8e06cae9f1c265ba043d096
#
_cell.length_a   1.000
_cell.length_b   1.000
_cell.length_c   1.000
_cell.angle_alpha   90.00
_cell.angle_beta   90.00
_cell.angle_gamma   90.00
#
_symmetry.space_group_name_H-M   'P 1'
#
loop_
_entity.id
_entity.type
_entity.pdbx_description
1 polymer ?
#
loop_
_entity_poly.entity_id
_entity_poly.type
_entity_poly.pdbx_seq_one_letter_code
_entity_poly.pdbx_strand_id
1 'polypeptide(L)'
;MEVRAFKLVNSEIVLGELVGTTNEKYQIKNPMAIAYSTISDSPRLFSWCPYASSDTVEINVNCVIVDYVVNDKTLEKYNSVITNE
;
A
#
# COMPACT_ATOMS: atom_id res chain seq x y z
N MET A 1 8.04 -11.53 1.55
CA MET A 1 6.93 -10.94 2.31
C MET A 1 5.76 -10.67 1.38
N GLU A 2 4.57 -10.74 1.94
CA GLU A 2 3.36 -10.60 1.14
C GLU A 2 2.99 -9.14 0.97
N VAL A 3 2.80 -8.71 -0.27
CA VAL A 3 2.31 -7.38 -0.59
C VAL A 3 0.80 -7.45 -0.72
N ARG A 4 0.10 -6.59 0.02
CA ARG A 4 -1.34 -6.53 0.02
C ARG A 4 -1.81 -5.12 -0.30
N ALA A 5 -3.03 -5.04 -0.81
CA ALA A 5 -3.72 -3.77 -1.01
C ALA A 5 -4.71 -3.58 0.13
N PHE A 6 -4.78 -2.37 0.65
CA PHE A 6 -5.69 -2.00 1.73
C PHE A 6 -6.60 -0.89 1.21
N LYS A 7 -7.88 -1.20 1.03
CA LYS A 7 -8.84 -0.18 0.65
C LYS A 7 -9.36 0.50 1.90
N LEU A 8 -9.16 1.81 1.98
CA LEU A 8 -9.50 2.59 3.16
C LEU A 8 -10.89 3.20 3.05
N VAL A 9 -11.44 3.60 4.19
CA VAL A 9 -12.80 4.18 4.25
C VAL A 9 -12.92 5.49 3.48
N ASN A 10 -11.80 6.18 3.21
CA ASN A 10 -11.78 7.41 2.41
C ASN A 10 -11.61 7.15 0.91
N SER A 11 -11.73 5.90 0.48
CA SER A 11 -11.60 5.42 -0.90
C SER A 11 -10.16 5.30 -1.41
N GLU A 12 -9.17 5.66 -0.62
CA GLU A 12 -7.78 5.44 -1.00
C GLU A 12 -7.44 3.96 -0.99
N ILE A 13 -6.50 3.58 -1.86
CA ILE A 13 -5.94 2.23 -1.84
C ILE A 13 -4.45 2.36 -1.56
N VAL A 14 -3.98 1.67 -0.54
CA VAL A 14 -2.58 1.67 -0.13
C VAL A 14 -2.01 0.27 -0.33
N LEU A 15 -0.88 0.18 -1.02
CA LEU A 15 -0.14 -1.07 -1.18
C LEU A 15 1.01 -1.11 -0.19
N GLY A 16 1.28 -2.27 0.36
CA GLY A 16 2.42 -2.41 1.25
C GLY A 16 2.65 -3.85 1.67
N GLU A 17 3.81 -4.08 2.26
CA GLU A 17 4.15 -5.39 2.81
C GLU A 17 3.56 -5.50 4.21
N LEU A 18 2.71 -6.49 4.41
CA LEU A 18 2.13 -6.74 5.73
C LEU A 18 3.17 -7.45 6.59
N VAL A 19 3.69 -6.76 7.59
CA VAL A 19 4.72 -7.32 8.47
C VAL A 19 4.19 -7.74 9.83
N GLY A 20 2.99 -7.31 10.19
CA GLY A 20 2.37 -7.73 11.44
C GLY A 20 0.95 -7.22 11.57
N THR A 21 0.21 -7.84 12.47
CA THR A 21 -1.15 -7.41 12.80
C THR A 21 -1.35 -7.50 14.30
N THR A 22 -2.14 -6.58 14.82
CA THR A 22 -2.66 -6.65 16.18
C THR A 22 -4.18 -6.59 16.09
N ASN A 23 -4.88 -6.64 17.23
CA ASN A 23 -6.33 -6.51 17.26
C ASN A 23 -6.80 -5.14 16.72
N GLU A 24 -5.94 -4.15 16.71
CA GLU A 24 -6.32 -2.79 16.39
C GLU A 24 -5.61 -2.23 15.17
N LYS A 25 -4.46 -2.79 14.77
CA LYS A 25 -3.61 -2.18 13.75
C LYS A 25 -2.98 -3.19 12.82
N TYR A 26 -2.80 -2.76 11.58
CA TYR A 26 -1.92 -3.42 10.60
C TYR A 26 -0.59 -2.70 10.57
N GLN A 27 0.51 -3.45 10.61
CA GLN A 27 1.86 -2.91 10.45
C GLN A 27 2.29 -3.14 9.01
N ILE A 28 2.54 -2.05 8.28
CA ILE A 28 2.77 -2.10 6.84
C ILE A 28 4.10 -1.46 6.52
N LYS A 29 4.93 -2.17 5.77
CA LYS A 29 6.24 -1.68 5.34
C LYS A 29 6.15 -1.13 3.92
N ASN A 30 6.83 -0.02 3.67
CA ASN A 30 6.89 0.66 2.38
C ASN A 30 5.50 0.95 1.80
N PRO A 31 4.64 1.68 2.53
CA PRO A 31 3.28 1.95 2.06
C PRO A 31 3.30 2.90 0.86
N MET A 32 2.64 2.50 -0.22
CA MET A 32 2.53 3.28 -1.44
C MET A 32 1.06 3.52 -1.74
N ALA A 33 0.69 4.77 -2.02
CA ALA A 33 -0.65 5.07 -2.47
C ALA A 33 -0.75 4.82 -3.96
N ILE A 34 -1.92 4.34 -4.39
CA ILE A 34 -2.17 4.08 -5.79
C ILE A 34 -3.18 5.11 -6.32
N ALA A 35 -2.85 5.72 -7.45
CA ALA A 35 -3.74 6.67 -8.11
C ALA A 35 -3.94 6.23 -9.55
N TYR A 36 -5.21 6.21 -9.98
CA TYR A 36 -5.55 5.90 -11.35
C TYR A 36 -5.65 7.17 -12.16
N SER A 37 -5.14 7.09 -13.40
CA SER A 37 -5.29 8.15 -14.39
C SER A 37 -6.26 7.68 -15.46
N THR A 38 -7.17 8.54 -15.87
CA THR A 38 -8.06 8.26 -16.99
C THR A 38 -7.32 8.32 -18.34
N ILE A 39 -6.11 8.87 -18.32
CA ILE A 39 -5.30 9.04 -19.53
C ILE A 39 -4.37 7.84 -19.75
N SER A 40 -4.01 7.15 -18.67
CA SER A 40 -3.06 6.04 -18.73
C SER A 40 -3.68 4.79 -18.11
N ASP A 41 -3.42 3.63 -18.72
CA ASP A 41 -3.87 2.34 -18.22
C ASP A 41 -3.06 1.85 -17.02
N SER A 42 -1.93 2.50 -16.74
CA SER A 42 -1.06 2.11 -15.64
C SER A 42 -1.33 2.96 -14.40
N PRO A 43 -1.58 2.33 -13.25
CA PRO A 43 -1.70 3.10 -12.02
C PRO A 43 -0.37 3.73 -11.64
N ARG A 44 -0.43 4.89 -11.03
CA ARG A 44 0.76 5.56 -10.49
C ARG A 44 0.87 5.23 -9.01
N LEU A 45 2.08 4.93 -8.58
CA LEU A 45 2.38 4.68 -7.18
C LEU A 45 3.27 5.78 -6.64
N PHE A 46 2.94 6.24 -5.44
CA PHE A 46 3.75 7.25 -4.75
C PHE A 46 3.75 6.96 -3.26
N SER A 47 4.79 7.46 -2.58
CA SER A 47 4.92 7.21 -1.14
C SER A 47 3.71 7.78 -0.41
N TRP A 48 3.08 6.96 0.43
CA TRP A 48 1.91 7.37 1.20
C TRP A 48 2.29 8.22 2.40
N CYS A 49 3.45 7.95 3.00
CA CYS A 49 3.94 8.69 4.16
C CYS A 49 5.36 9.20 3.87
N PRO A 50 5.51 10.21 2.99
CA PRO A 50 6.83 10.59 2.49
C PRO A 50 7.76 11.20 3.53
N TYR A 51 7.22 11.67 4.64
CA TYR A 51 8.02 12.30 5.70
C TYR A 51 8.18 11.42 6.93
N ALA A 52 7.80 10.16 6.85
CA ALA A 52 7.95 9.24 7.97
C ALA A 52 9.42 8.93 8.23
N SER A 53 9.78 8.82 9.49
CA SER A 53 11.16 8.49 9.88
C SER A 53 11.48 7.01 9.74
N SER A 54 10.46 6.18 9.49
CA SER A 54 10.58 4.74 9.34
C SER A 54 9.86 4.29 8.08
N ASP A 55 10.29 3.17 7.50
CA ASP A 55 9.63 2.57 6.36
C ASP A 55 8.38 1.77 6.74
N THR A 56 8.11 1.63 8.04
CA THR A 56 6.96 0.88 8.55
C THR A 56 6.01 1.81 9.25
N VAL A 57 4.72 1.73 8.89
CA VAL A 57 3.66 2.52 9.52
C VAL A 57 2.58 1.60 10.04
N GLU A 58 1.73 2.12 10.93
CA GLU A 58 0.58 1.38 11.45
C GLU A 58 -0.69 2.03 10.95
N ILE A 59 -1.62 1.20 10.46
CA ILE A 59 -2.95 1.63 10.02
C ILE A 59 -3.97 1.00 10.96
N ASN A 60 -4.89 1.81 11.47
CA ASN A 60 -5.97 1.31 12.30
C ASN A 60 -6.86 0.38 11.47
N VAL A 61 -7.17 -0.81 12.01
CA VAL A 61 -8.01 -1.79 11.29
C VAL A 61 -9.39 -1.23 10.96
N ASN A 62 -9.90 -0.30 11.76
CA ASN A 62 -11.21 0.32 11.51
C ASN A 62 -11.20 1.25 10.29
N CYS A 63 -10.06 1.62 9.79
CA CYS A 63 -9.94 2.44 8.58
C CYS A 63 -9.89 1.61 7.31
N VAL A 64 -9.83 0.28 7.43
CA VAL A 64 -9.70 -0.62 6.28
C VAL A 64 -11.04 -1.30 6.02
N ILE A 65 -11.57 -1.12 4.80
CA ILE A 65 -12.80 -1.79 4.37
C ILE A 65 -12.50 -3.23 3.99
N VAL A 66 -11.42 -3.43 3.22
CA VAL A 66 -11.03 -4.75 2.74
C VAL A 66 -9.53 -4.73 2.44
N ASP A 67 -8.88 -5.84 2.66
CA ASP A 67 -7.50 -6.05 2.23
C ASP A 67 -7.44 -7.30 1.36
N TYR A 68 -6.53 -7.30 0.39
CA TYR A 68 -6.44 -8.40 -0.57
C TYR A 68 -5.04 -8.50 -1.15
N VAL A 69 -4.71 -9.69 -1.66
CA VAL A 69 -3.45 -9.93 -2.34
C VAL A 69 -3.50 -9.30 -3.73
N VAL A 70 -2.46 -8.55 -4.08
CA VAL A 70 -2.40 -7.87 -5.37
C VAL A 70 -2.10 -8.86 -6.50
N ASN A 71 -2.50 -8.51 -7.72
CA ASN A 71 -2.19 -9.32 -8.87
C ASN A 71 -0.71 -9.15 -9.27
N ASP A 72 -0.23 -10.04 -10.15
CA ASP A 72 1.18 -10.08 -10.52
C ASP A 72 1.66 -8.78 -11.16
N LYS A 73 0.84 -8.17 -12.00
CA LYS A 73 1.19 -6.94 -12.70
C LYS A 73 1.36 -5.77 -11.72
N THR A 74 0.48 -5.68 -10.75
CA THR A 74 0.55 -4.66 -9.70
C THR A 74 1.76 -4.91 -8.81
N LEU A 75 2.03 -6.17 -8.49
CA LEU A 75 3.19 -6.54 -7.66
C LEU A 75 4.50 -6.14 -8.35
N GLU A 76 4.61 -6.38 -9.65
CA GLU A 76 5.80 -5.99 -10.42
C GLU A 76 6.00 -4.48 -10.36
N LYS A 77 4.93 -3.73 -10.54
CA LYS A 77 4.99 -2.26 -10.48
C LYS A 77 5.44 -1.78 -9.10
N TYR A 78 4.86 -2.35 -8.05
CA TYR A 78 5.21 -2.02 -6.68
C TYR A 78 6.70 -2.30 -6.41
N ASN A 79 7.17 -3.49 -6.77
CA ASN A 79 8.57 -3.88 -6.55
C ASN A 79 9.52 -2.97 -7.33
N SER A 80 9.15 -2.57 -8.54
CA SER A 80 9.95 -1.68 -9.37
C SER A 80 10.13 -0.31 -8.71
N VAL A 81 9.07 0.24 -8.15
CA VAL A 81 9.12 1.54 -7.47
C VAL A 81 9.96 1.47 -6.20
N ILE A 82 9.77 0.42 -5.40
CA ILE A 82 10.52 0.23 -4.15
C ILE A 82 12.01 0.08 -4.43
N THR A 83 12.35 -0.70 -5.45
CA THR A 83 13.75 -1.01 -5.77
C THR A 83 14.51 0.21 -6.28
N ASN A 84 13.82 1.15 -6.92
CA ASN A 84 14.44 2.34 -7.50
C ASN A 84 14.57 3.52 -6.52
N GLU A 85 14.17 3.34 -5.28
CA GLU A 85 14.33 4.40 -4.27
C GLU A 85 15.71 4.45 -3.63
#